data_00c7b173a3c39d17278ce2fe763de044
#
_entry.id   00c7b173a3c39d17278ce2fe763de044
#
_cell.length_a   1.000
_cell.length_b   1.000
_cell.length_c   1.000
_cell.angle_alpha   90.00
_cell.angle_beta   90.00
_cell.angle_gamma   90.00
#
_symmetry.space_group_name_H-M   'P 1'
#
loop_
_entity.id
_entity.type
_entity.pdbx_description
1 polymer ?
#
loop_
_entity_poly.entity_id
_entity_poly.type
_entity_poly.pdbx_seq_one_letter_code
_entity_poly.pdbx_strand_id
1 'polypeptide(L)'
;MKRGILGVGFAVLTVCLLLTGATMTVAQGPEAPDEVSIASEGYEADKKEPVPLSHKKHVEDYQAACTDCHHEYSDGANVWKQGDAVKKCAECHNPIKEEAEGIDLKKAFHDNCKDCHKEAVANGNTNAPDKKCTGCHSK
;
A
#
# COMPACT_ATOMS: atom_id res chain seq x y z
N MET A 1 -30.26 -32.36 -77.37
CA MET A 1 -30.67 -31.73 -76.13
C MET A 1 -29.45 -31.73 -75.14
N LYS A 2 -28.68 -30.67 -75.07
CA LYS A 2 -27.54 -30.59 -74.15
C LYS A 2 -27.79 -29.39 -73.25
N ARG A 3 -27.99 -29.65 -71.95
CA ARG A 3 -28.19 -28.66 -70.93
C ARG A 3 -26.81 -28.26 -70.40
N GLY A 4 -26.40 -26.98 -70.58
CA GLY A 4 -25.24 -26.43 -70.01
C GLY A 4 -25.49 -25.99 -68.56
N ILE A 5 -24.65 -26.43 -67.66
CA ILE A 5 -24.68 -26.03 -66.26
C ILE A 5 -23.73 -24.80 -66.08
N LEU A 6 -24.35 -23.67 -65.78
CA LEU A 6 -23.59 -22.44 -65.42
C LEU A 6 -23.04 -22.60 -63.99
N GLY A 7 -21.71 -22.65 -63.85
CA GLY A 7 -21.07 -22.64 -62.56
C GLY A 7 -20.98 -21.20 -62.00
N VAL A 8 -21.69 -20.99 -60.91
CA VAL A 8 -21.58 -19.74 -60.12
C VAL A 8 -20.39 -19.86 -59.19
N GLY A 9 -19.32 -19.17 -59.52
CA GLY A 9 -18.14 -19.06 -58.64
C GLY A 9 -18.43 -18.14 -57.44
N PHE A 10 -18.47 -18.74 -56.27
CA PHE A 10 -18.56 -18.00 -55.01
C PHE A 10 -17.14 -17.52 -54.61
N ALA A 11 -16.85 -16.24 -54.81
CA ALA A 11 -15.65 -15.61 -54.30
C ALA A 11 -15.86 -15.33 -52.80
N VAL A 12 -15.22 -16.14 -51.94
CA VAL A 12 -15.18 -15.89 -50.50
C VAL A 12 -14.12 -14.81 -50.23
N LEU A 13 -14.58 -13.60 -49.99
CA LEU A 13 -13.72 -12.50 -49.56
C LEU A 13 -13.44 -12.68 -48.07
N THR A 14 -12.26 -13.23 -47.73
CA THR A 14 -11.79 -13.35 -46.36
C THR A 14 -11.32 -11.97 -45.87
N VAL A 15 -12.17 -11.25 -45.16
CA VAL A 15 -11.79 -10.00 -44.46
C VAL A 15 -11.00 -10.39 -43.20
N CYS A 16 -9.69 -10.28 -43.30
CA CYS A 16 -8.79 -10.44 -42.14
C CYS A 16 -8.90 -9.18 -41.26
N LEU A 17 -9.75 -9.25 -40.23
CA LEU A 17 -9.88 -8.16 -39.24
C LEU A 17 -8.66 -8.20 -38.32
N LEU A 18 -7.67 -7.36 -38.58
CA LEU A 18 -6.52 -7.14 -37.69
C LEU A 18 -7.01 -6.39 -36.44
N LEU A 19 -7.34 -7.13 -35.39
CA LEU A 19 -7.55 -6.59 -34.06
C LEU A 19 -6.20 -6.15 -33.49
N THR A 20 -5.82 -4.89 -33.70
CA THR A 20 -4.72 -4.27 -32.96
C THR A 20 -5.17 -4.09 -31.50
N GLY A 21 -4.84 -5.08 -30.68
CA GLY A 21 -5.01 -4.97 -29.25
C GLY A 21 -4.12 -3.86 -28.70
N ALA A 22 -4.70 -2.71 -28.39
CA ALA A 22 -4.03 -1.69 -27.61
C ALA A 22 -3.80 -2.24 -26.20
N THR A 23 -2.58 -2.67 -25.90
CA THR A 23 -2.18 -3.00 -24.52
C THR A 23 -2.14 -1.69 -23.75
N MET A 24 -3.15 -1.44 -22.92
CA MET A 24 -3.10 -0.38 -21.95
C MET A 24 -2.02 -0.74 -20.91
N THR A 25 -0.85 -0.14 -21.01
CA THR A 25 0.13 -0.13 -19.94
C THR A 25 -0.45 0.72 -18.81
N VAL A 26 -0.96 0.05 -17.79
CA VAL A 26 -1.27 0.71 -16.51
C VAL A 26 0.07 1.22 -15.98
N ALA A 27 0.24 2.53 -15.87
CA ALA A 27 1.38 3.11 -15.20
C ALA A 27 1.35 2.60 -13.75
N GLN A 28 2.27 1.70 -13.42
CA GLN A 28 2.46 1.29 -12.03
C GLN A 28 3.05 2.51 -11.32
N GLY A 29 2.41 2.93 -10.24
CA GLY A 29 2.99 3.91 -9.33
C GLY A 29 4.35 3.41 -8.81
N PRO A 30 5.12 4.26 -8.11
CA PRO A 30 6.41 3.85 -7.56
C PRO A 30 6.24 2.57 -6.74
N GLU A 31 7.10 1.58 -7.00
CA GLU A 31 7.08 0.31 -6.28
C GLU A 31 7.34 0.59 -4.79
N ALA A 32 6.50 0.03 -3.94
CA ALA A 32 6.65 0.20 -2.49
C ALA A 32 7.93 -0.52 -2.01
N PRO A 33 8.74 0.10 -1.14
CA PRO A 33 9.97 -0.51 -0.65
C PRO A 33 9.66 -1.77 0.18
N ASP A 34 10.52 -2.80 0.07
CA ASP A 34 10.39 -4.03 0.85
C ASP A 34 10.60 -3.78 2.34
N GLU A 35 11.55 -2.93 2.69
CA GLU A 35 11.95 -2.57 4.05
C GLU A 35 11.95 -1.06 4.22
N VAL A 36 11.44 -0.59 5.35
CA VAL A 36 11.41 0.82 5.72
C VAL A 36 12.05 1.00 7.09
N SER A 37 12.96 1.95 7.20
CA SER A 37 13.47 2.39 8.51
C SER A 37 12.64 3.58 8.98
N ILE A 38 11.84 3.38 10.02
CA ILE A 38 11.03 4.43 10.62
C ILE A 38 11.93 5.18 11.60
N ALA A 39 12.44 6.32 11.15
CA ALA A 39 13.20 7.27 11.96
C ALA A 39 12.30 8.41 12.42
N SER A 40 12.56 8.91 13.59
CA SER A 40 11.81 10.04 14.18
C SER A 40 12.41 11.35 13.69
N GLU A 41 11.83 11.94 12.65
CA GLU A 41 12.22 13.28 12.20
C GLU A 41 11.56 14.33 13.11
N GLY A 42 12.33 15.37 13.47
CA GLY A 42 11.81 16.54 14.20
C GLY A 42 11.89 16.48 15.73
N TYR A 43 12.43 15.41 16.31
CA TYR A 43 12.76 15.37 17.75
C TYR A 43 14.18 15.94 17.99
N GLU A 44 14.35 16.72 19.08
CA GLU A 44 15.66 17.26 19.46
C GLU A 44 16.69 16.16 19.77
N ALA A 45 16.24 15.02 20.29
CA ALA A 45 17.05 13.85 20.54
C ALA A 45 16.21 12.58 20.48
N ASP A 46 16.64 11.62 19.68
CA ASP A 46 16.05 10.30 19.65
C ASP A 46 16.45 9.50 20.88
N LYS A 47 15.47 9.06 21.65
CA LYS A 47 15.68 8.20 22.82
C LYS A 47 15.74 6.72 22.48
N LYS A 48 15.41 6.37 21.25
CA LYS A 48 15.34 5.00 20.75
C LYS A 48 15.81 4.95 19.30
N GLU A 49 16.43 3.85 18.95
CA GLU A 49 16.83 3.58 17.58
C GLU A 49 15.62 3.52 16.63
N PRO A 50 15.82 3.81 15.33
CA PRO A 50 14.79 3.65 14.31
C PRO A 50 14.18 2.25 14.33
N VAL A 51 12.90 2.15 13.99
CA VAL A 51 12.19 0.88 13.90
C VAL A 51 12.30 0.31 12.49
N PRO A 52 12.89 -0.89 12.31
CA PRO A 52 12.86 -1.57 11.03
C PRO A 52 11.46 -2.13 10.79
N LEU A 53 10.82 -1.70 9.71
CA LEU A 53 9.52 -2.20 9.25
C LEU A 53 9.72 -3.03 7.99
N SER A 54 9.41 -4.32 8.05
CA SER A 54 9.29 -5.13 6.84
C SER A 54 7.95 -4.87 6.17
N HIS A 55 7.92 -3.87 5.29
CA HIS A 55 6.70 -3.46 4.59
C HIS A 55 6.14 -4.61 3.76
N LYS A 56 6.99 -5.31 3.03
CA LYS A 56 6.60 -6.46 2.21
C LYS A 56 5.91 -7.55 3.02
N LYS A 57 6.45 -7.94 4.18
CA LYS A 57 5.82 -8.95 5.04
C LYS A 57 4.43 -8.52 5.53
N HIS A 58 4.26 -7.24 5.87
CA HIS A 58 2.96 -6.75 6.30
C HIS A 58 1.91 -6.90 5.19
N VAL A 59 2.29 -6.61 3.95
CA VAL A 59 1.38 -6.68 2.81
C VAL A 59 1.19 -8.11 2.32
N GLU A 60 2.26 -8.88 2.10
CA GLU A 60 2.19 -10.18 1.45
C GLU A 60 1.88 -11.31 2.43
N ASP A 61 2.59 -11.36 3.59
CA ASP A 61 2.46 -12.47 4.54
C ASP A 61 1.29 -12.26 5.51
N TYR A 62 1.10 -11.03 5.97
CA TYR A 62 0.08 -10.71 6.97
C TYR A 62 -1.17 -10.07 6.38
N GLN A 63 -1.17 -9.77 5.07
CA GLN A 63 -2.31 -9.24 4.32
C GLN A 63 -2.90 -7.96 4.91
N ALA A 64 -2.04 -7.13 5.52
CA ALA A 64 -2.45 -5.81 5.99
C ALA A 64 -2.88 -4.95 4.79
N ALA A 65 -4.03 -4.30 4.89
CA ALA A 65 -4.47 -3.40 3.85
C ALA A 65 -3.61 -2.13 3.84
N CYS A 66 -3.34 -1.58 2.65
CA CYS A 66 -2.55 -0.35 2.53
C CYS A 66 -3.15 0.78 3.40
N THR A 67 -4.47 0.84 3.48
CA THR A 67 -5.22 1.84 4.26
C THR A 67 -5.21 1.62 5.77
N ASP A 68 -4.69 0.49 6.26
CA ASP A 68 -4.50 0.28 7.69
C ASP A 68 -3.36 1.16 8.24
N CYS A 69 -2.42 1.55 7.35
CA CYS A 69 -1.29 2.40 7.68
C CYS A 69 -1.34 3.76 6.96
N HIS A 70 -1.70 3.74 5.66
CA HIS A 70 -1.71 4.95 4.84
C HIS A 70 -3.08 5.62 4.85
N HIS A 71 -3.09 6.90 5.17
CA HIS A 71 -4.31 7.69 5.20
C HIS A 71 -4.06 9.14 4.80
N GLU A 72 -5.08 9.74 4.26
CA GLU A 72 -5.26 11.17 4.11
C GLU A 72 -6.74 11.46 4.38
N TYR A 73 -7.03 12.23 5.41
CA TYR A 73 -8.42 12.50 5.77
C TYR A 73 -8.92 13.78 5.13
N SER A 74 -10.11 13.70 4.51
CA SER A 74 -10.90 14.84 4.09
C SER A 74 -12.33 14.64 4.56
N ASP A 75 -12.91 15.61 5.23
CA ASP A 75 -14.27 15.56 5.78
C ASP A 75 -14.54 14.31 6.65
N GLY A 76 -13.52 13.86 7.38
CA GLY A 76 -13.58 12.69 8.27
C GLY A 76 -13.48 11.33 7.60
N ALA A 77 -13.32 11.28 6.28
CA ALA A 77 -13.11 10.04 5.52
C ALA A 77 -11.66 9.90 5.07
N ASN A 78 -11.09 8.69 5.13
CA ASN A 78 -9.81 8.41 4.51
C ASN A 78 -9.99 8.40 2.99
N VAL A 79 -9.38 9.37 2.31
CA VAL A 79 -9.45 9.52 0.85
C VAL A 79 -8.23 8.96 0.12
N TRP A 80 -7.17 8.57 0.83
CA TRP A 80 -5.96 7.99 0.25
C TRP A 80 -6.27 6.64 -0.42
N LYS A 81 -5.65 6.39 -1.57
CA LYS A 81 -5.78 5.14 -2.34
C LYS A 81 -4.43 4.61 -2.72
N GLN A 82 -4.35 3.30 -2.88
CA GLN A 82 -3.14 2.65 -3.40
C GLN A 82 -2.74 3.26 -4.76
N GLY A 83 -1.48 3.70 -4.83
CA GLY A 83 -0.93 4.41 -5.98
C GLY A 83 -0.83 5.92 -5.79
N ASP A 84 -1.48 6.48 -4.78
CA ASP A 84 -1.30 7.87 -4.41
C ASP A 84 0.08 8.08 -3.76
N ALA A 85 0.55 9.33 -3.76
CA ALA A 85 1.78 9.68 -3.05
C ALA A 85 1.65 9.40 -1.55
N VAL A 86 2.69 8.79 -0.97
CA VAL A 86 2.77 8.55 0.46
C VAL A 86 3.44 9.74 1.13
N LYS A 87 2.69 10.44 1.97
CA LYS A 87 3.22 11.52 2.83
C LYS A 87 3.90 10.90 4.06
N LYS A 88 4.97 11.54 4.54
CA LYS A 88 5.57 11.14 5.81
C LYS A 88 4.63 11.46 6.97
N CYS A 89 4.59 10.61 7.98
CA CYS A 89 3.72 10.82 9.14
C CYS A 89 3.95 12.19 9.81
N ALA A 90 5.21 12.66 9.83
CA ALA A 90 5.60 13.96 10.41
C ALA A 90 5.08 15.18 9.62
N GLU A 91 4.59 15.01 8.39
CA GLU A 91 3.99 16.11 7.62
C GLU A 91 2.63 16.55 8.18
N CYS A 92 1.96 15.67 8.92
CA CYS A 92 0.66 15.95 9.53
C CYS A 92 0.68 15.78 11.07
N HIS A 93 1.52 14.86 11.59
CA HIS A 93 1.64 14.60 13.02
C HIS A 93 2.87 15.29 13.58
N ASN A 94 2.67 16.40 14.32
CA ASN A 94 3.78 17.15 14.89
C ASN A 94 4.56 16.30 15.93
N PRO A 95 5.89 16.21 15.85
CA PRO A 95 6.70 15.54 16.86
C PRO A 95 6.64 16.20 18.25
N ILE A 96 6.37 17.52 18.30
CA ILE A 96 6.21 18.29 19.54
C ILE A 96 4.74 18.19 19.97
N LYS A 97 4.49 17.45 21.04
CA LYS A 97 3.13 17.12 21.49
C LYS A 97 2.26 18.36 21.73
N GLU A 98 2.83 19.40 22.29
CA GLU A 98 2.16 20.65 22.64
C GLU A 98 1.76 21.48 21.41
N GLU A 99 2.37 21.19 20.27
CA GLU A 99 2.12 21.86 18.98
C GLU A 99 1.27 21.01 18.04
N ALA A 100 0.92 19.77 18.43
CA ALA A 100 0.18 18.87 17.58
C ALA A 100 -1.31 19.24 17.55
N GLU A 101 -1.84 19.45 16.36
CA GLU A 101 -3.28 19.51 16.13
C GLU A 101 -3.84 18.07 16.08
N GLY A 102 -4.30 17.56 17.21
CA GLY A 102 -4.79 16.19 17.35
C GLY A 102 -3.76 15.26 18.01
N ILE A 103 -3.42 14.14 17.39
CA ILE A 103 -2.43 13.20 17.95
C ILE A 103 -1.02 13.54 17.48
N ASP A 104 -0.07 13.57 18.41
CA ASP A 104 1.34 13.77 18.09
C ASP A 104 1.95 12.59 17.33
N LEU A 105 3.10 12.80 16.69
CA LEU A 105 3.77 11.82 15.85
C LEU A 105 4.07 10.50 16.59
N LYS A 106 4.56 10.57 17.82
CA LYS A 106 4.85 9.39 18.64
C LYS A 106 3.59 8.58 18.92
N LYS A 107 2.50 9.26 19.26
CA LYS A 107 1.23 8.61 19.53
C LYS A 107 0.66 7.99 18.25
N ALA A 108 0.74 8.69 17.11
CA ALA A 108 0.30 8.18 15.81
C ALA A 108 0.96 6.85 15.47
N PHE A 109 2.30 6.74 15.56
CA PHE A 109 2.99 5.48 15.35
C PHE A 109 2.63 4.41 16.37
N HIS A 110 2.60 4.76 17.67
CA HIS A 110 2.36 3.78 18.71
C HIS A 110 0.95 3.21 18.66
N ASP A 111 -0.06 4.03 18.44
CA ASP A 111 -1.44 3.55 18.33
C ASP A 111 -1.57 2.64 17.12
N ASN A 112 -1.12 3.09 15.95
CA ASN A 112 -1.24 2.32 14.72
C ASN A 112 -0.56 0.95 14.82
N CYS A 113 0.72 0.90 15.20
CA CYS A 113 1.45 -0.36 15.26
C CYS A 113 1.01 -1.26 16.43
N LYS A 114 0.90 -0.69 17.64
CA LYS A 114 0.66 -1.49 18.85
C LYS A 114 -0.76 -1.99 18.97
N ASP A 115 -1.75 -1.24 18.50
CA ASP A 115 -3.14 -1.68 18.58
C ASP A 115 -3.40 -2.80 17.57
N CYS A 116 -2.87 -2.68 16.34
CA CYS A 116 -2.94 -3.76 15.35
C CYS A 116 -2.20 -5.02 15.85
N HIS A 117 -0.97 -4.90 16.37
CA HIS A 117 -0.23 -6.05 16.90
C HIS A 117 -0.91 -6.69 18.11
N LYS A 118 -1.56 -5.90 18.96
CA LYS A 118 -2.35 -6.40 20.07
C LYS A 118 -3.52 -7.26 19.58
N GLU A 119 -4.20 -6.81 18.56
CA GLU A 119 -5.29 -7.56 17.95
C GLU A 119 -4.78 -8.82 17.25
N ALA A 120 -3.70 -8.71 16.47
CA ALA A 120 -3.06 -9.85 15.82
C ALA A 120 -2.66 -10.95 16.81
N VAL A 121 -2.04 -10.60 17.95
CA VAL A 121 -1.70 -11.55 19.02
C VAL A 121 -2.96 -12.16 19.64
N ALA A 122 -4.01 -11.38 19.89
CA ALA A 122 -5.27 -11.90 20.43
C ALA A 122 -5.92 -12.91 19.46
N ASN A 123 -5.69 -12.74 18.16
CA ASN A 123 -6.16 -13.64 17.11
C ASN A 123 -5.20 -14.81 16.82
N GLY A 124 -4.16 -15.00 17.66
CA GLY A 124 -3.25 -16.13 17.57
C GLY A 124 -2.01 -15.93 16.69
N ASN A 125 -1.75 -14.73 16.17
CA ASN A 125 -0.53 -14.43 15.45
C ASN A 125 0.64 -14.22 16.43
N THR A 126 1.52 -15.22 16.53
CA THR A 126 2.68 -15.21 17.44
C THR A 126 3.89 -14.46 16.86
N ASN A 127 3.84 -14.04 15.58
CA ASN A 127 4.94 -13.33 14.91
C ASN A 127 4.87 -11.81 15.14
N ALA A 128 3.71 -11.29 15.57
CA ALA A 128 3.60 -9.88 15.91
C ALA A 128 4.47 -9.59 17.15
N PRO A 129 5.31 -8.54 17.13
CA PRO A 129 6.15 -8.20 18.27
C PRO A 129 5.30 -7.87 19.50
N ASP A 130 5.86 -8.17 20.67
CA ASP A 130 5.21 -7.81 21.93
C ASP A 130 5.16 -6.27 22.10
N LYS A 131 4.34 -5.82 23.07
CA LYS A 131 4.15 -4.39 23.33
C LYS A 131 5.32 -3.70 24.03
N LYS A 132 6.41 -4.43 24.30
CA LYS A 132 7.59 -3.86 24.94
C LYS A 132 8.38 -3.00 23.96
N CYS A 133 9.02 -1.98 24.44
CA CYS A 133 9.83 -1.09 23.60
C CYS A 133 10.85 -1.86 22.75
N THR A 134 11.46 -2.90 23.33
CA THR A 134 12.48 -3.73 22.68
C THR A 134 11.94 -4.69 21.63
N GLY A 135 10.62 -4.84 21.50
CA GLY A 135 9.99 -5.61 20.43
C GLY A 135 10.05 -4.90 19.07
N CYS A 136 10.14 -3.57 19.09
CA CYS A 136 10.20 -2.73 17.89
C CYS A 136 11.52 -1.93 17.80
N HIS A 137 11.97 -1.38 18.92
CA HIS A 137 13.21 -0.61 18.97
C HIS A 137 14.38 -1.49 19.40
N SER A 138 15.48 -1.43 18.66
CA SER A 138 16.78 -1.90 19.15
C SER A 138 17.24 -1.01 20.30
N LYS A 139 18.21 -1.47 21.05
CA LYS A 139 18.71 -0.76 22.25
C LYS A 139 19.46 0.52 21.89
#